data_5fb109ee6a6d4e0e69e6eb23a7b5bbef
#
_entry.id   5fb109ee6a6d4e0e69e6eb23a7b5bbef
#
_cell.length_a   1.000
_cell.length_b   1.000
_cell.length_c   1.000
_cell.angle_alpha   90.00
_cell.angle_beta   90.00
_cell.angle_gamma   90.00
#
_symmetry.space_group_name_H-M   'P 1'
#
loop_
_entity.id
_entity.type
_entity.pdbx_description
1 polymer ?
#
loop_
_entity_poly.entity_id
_entity_poly.type
_entity_poly.pdbx_seq_one_letter_code
_entity_poly.pdbx_strand_id
1 'polypeptide(L)'
;MDIFSGSKTNTNFGNAQSQQGGVQQQQPTFAAQPTFGGQPAVAAQPTFGSSQTSTQTPFGLNKGPDANGVFNLGKGDTLSLSKVNAALNHIKIGLGWDPPVDQNGFTSQGVKFDLDAMVFLLGADHRVITQSHFVFYKNLISPDGCVKHSGDNRTGMGDGDDESIDVLLKQVQLEVKRIAVVISIDDAIARNQKFGDVKNAFARIEDQLTHKEIARFDLTQKYSDSICLMVGEFVRIGDSSDWTFEARGEGVREPLVSVCHSFGEMIN
;
A
#
# COMPACT_ATOMS: atom_id res chain seq x y z
N MET A 1 -20.25 18.44 54.93
CA MET A 1 -21.45 19.17 54.45
C MET A 1 -21.71 18.67 53.08
N ASP A 2 -22.34 17.53 52.90
CA ASP A 2 -23.80 17.20 52.91
C ASP A 2 -24.63 18.21 52.11
N ILE A 3 -25.31 17.74 51.08
CA ILE A 3 -26.74 17.47 50.95
C ILE A 3 -27.03 17.12 49.48
N PHE A 4 -27.44 15.88 49.13
CA PHE A 4 -28.79 15.34 48.83
C PHE A 4 -29.57 16.17 47.81
N SER A 5 -30.33 15.65 46.84
CA SER A 5 -31.07 14.39 46.55
C SER A 5 -31.65 14.58 45.14
N GLY A 6 -31.78 13.65 44.24
CA GLY A 6 -32.78 12.59 44.25
C GLY A 6 -34.00 12.97 43.43
N SER A 7 -34.25 12.32 42.30
CA SER A 7 -35.61 11.89 41.95
C SER A 7 -35.61 10.90 40.77
N LYS A 8 -36.17 9.73 41.04
CA LYS A 8 -36.60 8.71 40.09
C LYS A 8 -37.99 9.07 39.57
N THR A 9 -38.24 8.84 38.31
CA THR A 9 -39.63 8.54 37.86
C THR A 9 -39.56 7.40 36.83
N ASN A 10 -40.27 6.37 37.19
CA ASN A 10 -40.57 5.14 36.51
C ASN A 10 -41.99 5.24 35.96
N THR A 11 -42.28 4.87 34.73
CA THR A 11 -43.60 4.48 34.19
C THR A 11 -43.35 3.70 32.90
N ASN A 12 -43.55 2.53 32.82
CA ASN A 12 -44.43 1.39 32.85
C ASN A 12 -45.41 1.31 31.65
N PHE A 13 -45.30 0.16 30.96
CA PHE A 13 -46.24 -0.69 30.20
C PHE A 13 -47.10 -0.11 29.06
N GLY A 14 -46.97 -0.82 27.94
CA GLY A 14 -47.94 -0.86 26.86
C GLY A 14 -47.68 -2.09 25.97
N ASN A 15 -48.31 -3.18 26.34
CA ASN A 15 -48.42 -4.44 25.63
C ASN A 15 -49.51 -4.36 24.58
N ALA A 16 -49.27 -4.71 23.31
CA ALA A 16 -50.34 -4.99 22.36
C ALA A 16 -49.98 -6.16 21.47
N GLN A 17 -50.81 -7.17 21.56
CA GLN A 17 -50.77 -8.48 20.89
C GLN A 17 -51.14 -8.41 19.39
N SER A 18 -50.50 -9.27 18.65
CA SER A 18 -50.95 -10.16 17.57
C SER A 18 -51.99 -9.71 16.53
N GLN A 19 -51.62 -9.83 15.27
CA GLN A 19 -52.47 -10.50 14.28
C GLN A 19 -51.61 -11.22 13.22
N GLN A 20 -51.91 -12.53 13.07
CA GLN A 20 -51.48 -13.42 12.03
C GLN A 20 -52.20 -13.12 10.72
N GLY A 21 -51.49 -13.00 9.62
CA GLY A 21 -52.03 -13.00 8.28
C GLY A 21 -51.16 -13.90 7.39
N GLY A 22 -51.61 -15.14 7.17
CA GLY A 22 -50.96 -16.07 6.25
C GLY A 22 -51.22 -15.65 4.80
N VAL A 23 -50.18 -15.73 3.98
CA VAL A 23 -50.30 -15.71 2.51
C VAL A 23 -49.54 -16.90 1.97
N GLN A 24 -50.28 -17.69 1.18
CA GLN A 24 -49.93 -18.95 0.53
C GLN A 24 -48.75 -18.79 -0.44
N GLN A 25 -47.91 -19.82 -0.43
CA GLN A 25 -46.93 -20.12 -1.49
C GLN A 25 -47.65 -20.54 -2.80
N GLN A 26 -47.29 -19.90 -3.87
CA GLN A 26 -47.53 -20.44 -5.23
C GLN A 26 -46.18 -20.71 -5.89
N GLN A 27 -45.93 -21.98 -6.20
CA GLN A 27 -44.86 -22.46 -7.07
C GLN A 27 -45.22 -22.17 -8.53
N PRO A 28 -44.30 -21.73 -9.38
CA PRO A 28 -44.47 -21.83 -10.81
C PRO A 28 -43.92 -23.16 -11.34
N THR A 29 -44.75 -23.76 -12.13
CA THR A 29 -44.65 -25.00 -12.90
C THR A 29 -43.54 -24.92 -13.98
N PHE A 30 -42.85 -26.04 -14.11
CA PHE A 30 -41.95 -26.35 -15.23
C PHE A 30 -42.70 -26.38 -16.58
N ALA A 31 -42.16 -25.73 -17.60
CA ALA A 31 -42.54 -25.92 -18.99
C ALA A 31 -41.38 -26.57 -19.77
N ALA A 32 -41.74 -27.51 -20.60
CA ALA A 32 -40.92 -28.49 -21.31
C ALA A 32 -39.97 -27.90 -22.36
N GLN A 33 -38.86 -28.62 -22.58
CA GLN A 33 -37.91 -28.45 -23.69
C GLN A 33 -38.50 -28.90 -25.02
N PRO A 34 -38.11 -28.32 -26.15
CA PRO A 34 -38.13 -28.99 -27.45
C PRO A 34 -36.74 -29.50 -27.83
N THR A 35 -36.66 -30.77 -28.11
CA THR A 35 -35.58 -31.46 -28.80
C THR A 35 -35.63 -31.13 -30.31
N PHE A 36 -34.49 -30.68 -30.87
CA PHE A 36 -34.23 -30.82 -32.30
C PHE A 36 -32.80 -31.30 -32.54
N GLY A 37 -32.69 -32.45 -33.15
CA GLY A 37 -31.47 -33.02 -33.68
C GLY A 37 -31.07 -32.36 -35.02
N GLY A 38 -29.76 -32.47 -35.30
CA GLY A 38 -29.23 -32.14 -36.62
C GLY A 38 -27.72 -31.84 -36.52
N GLN A 39 -26.87 -32.89 -36.67
CA GLN A 39 -25.52 -32.68 -37.20
C GLN A 39 -25.63 -32.47 -38.71
N PRO A 40 -24.85 -31.53 -39.29
CA PRO A 40 -23.69 -31.97 -40.04
C PRO A 40 -22.52 -30.96 -40.12
N ALA A 41 -21.43 -31.52 -40.64
CA ALA A 41 -20.32 -30.90 -41.33
C ALA A 41 -19.15 -30.38 -40.52
N VAL A 42 -18.08 -31.18 -40.57
CA VAL A 42 -16.68 -30.86 -40.36
C VAL A 42 -16.30 -29.63 -41.19
N ALA A 43 -15.91 -28.55 -40.51
CA ALA A 43 -15.25 -27.41 -41.13
C ALA A 43 -13.89 -27.18 -40.45
N ALA A 44 -12.90 -26.89 -41.28
CA ALA A 44 -11.48 -26.79 -41.04
C ALA A 44 -11.09 -26.10 -39.76
N GLN A 45 -10.12 -26.68 -39.03
CA GLN A 45 -9.39 -26.06 -37.91
C GLN A 45 -8.64 -24.83 -38.41
N PRO A 46 -8.82 -23.67 -37.76
CA PRO A 46 -7.83 -22.60 -37.88
C PRO A 46 -6.62 -23.01 -37.05
N THR A 47 -5.45 -23.00 -37.67
CA THR A 47 -4.15 -23.08 -37.03
C THR A 47 -4.03 -21.92 -36.03
N PHE A 48 -4.08 -22.25 -34.77
CA PHE A 48 -3.75 -21.30 -33.71
C PHE A 48 -2.27 -20.97 -33.79
N GLY A 49 -1.97 -19.71 -34.17
CA GLY A 49 -0.70 -19.11 -33.98
C GLY A 49 -0.29 -19.25 -32.51
N SER A 50 0.96 -19.59 -32.29
CA SER A 50 1.58 -19.73 -30.99
C SER A 50 1.35 -18.48 -30.15
N SER A 51 0.36 -18.51 -29.26
CA SER A 51 0.23 -17.56 -28.16
C SER A 51 1.48 -17.74 -27.30
N GLN A 52 2.31 -16.72 -27.26
CA GLN A 52 3.36 -16.64 -26.24
C GLN A 52 2.68 -16.69 -24.89
N THR A 53 2.75 -17.83 -24.26
CA THR A 53 2.37 -18.00 -22.85
C THR A 53 3.37 -17.17 -22.07
N SER A 54 2.95 -16.01 -21.58
CA SER A 54 3.71 -15.28 -20.58
C SER A 54 3.82 -16.22 -19.38
N THR A 55 4.98 -16.82 -19.20
CA THR A 55 5.33 -17.59 -18.00
C THR A 55 5.38 -16.59 -16.85
N GLN A 56 4.25 -16.37 -16.20
CA GLN A 56 4.24 -15.69 -14.90
C GLN A 56 5.11 -16.52 -13.96
N THR A 57 6.12 -15.88 -13.41
CA THR A 57 6.91 -16.49 -12.34
C THR A 57 5.98 -16.83 -11.16
N PRO A 58 6.34 -17.80 -10.28
CA PRO A 58 5.52 -18.17 -9.11
C PRO A 58 5.15 -17.01 -8.18
N PHE A 59 5.70 -15.82 -8.42
CA PHE A 59 5.51 -14.61 -7.63
C PHE A 59 4.61 -13.54 -8.31
N GLY A 60 4.06 -13.79 -9.52
CA GLY A 60 3.36 -12.74 -10.27
C GLY A 60 4.28 -11.60 -10.72
N LEU A 61 5.54 -11.89 -10.96
CA LEU A 61 6.58 -10.94 -11.34
C LEU A 61 6.84 -11.00 -12.84
N ASN A 62 7.08 -9.84 -13.44
CA ASN A 62 7.51 -9.74 -14.84
C ASN A 62 8.97 -10.18 -15.04
N LYS A 63 9.78 -10.09 -13.97
CA LYS A 63 11.20 -10.51 -13.96
C LYS A 63 11.55 -11.14 -12.62
N GLY A 64 12.48 -12.10 -12.63
CA GLY A 64 13.09 -12.64 -11.42
C GLY A 64 14.02 -11.61 -10.74
N PRO A 65 14.60 -11.98 -9.57
CA PRO A 65 15.59 -11.14 -8.89
C PRO A 65 16.86 -11.01 -9.75
N ASP A 66 17.62 -9.96 -9.49
CA ASP A 66 18.94 -9.76 -10.08
C ASP A 66 20.00 -10.73 -9.49
N ALA A 67 21.27 -10.56 -9.89
CA ALA A 67 22.38 -11.39 -9.42
C ALA A 67 22.62 -11.30 -7.90
N ASN A 68 22.12 -10.25 -7.24
CA ASN A 68 22.21 -10.03 -5.79
C ASN A 68 20.96 -10.56 -5.05
N GLY A 69 19.97 -11.08 -5.78
CA GLY A 69 18.71 -11.55 -5.22
C GLY A 69 17.68 -10.44 -5.00
N VAL A 70 17.90 -9.24 -5.51
CA VAL A 70 17.03 -8.07 -5.36
C VAL A 70 15.99 -8.02 -6.47
N PHE A 71 14.73 -7.82 -6.12
CA PHE A 71 13.62 -7.65 -7.06
C PHE A 71 13.50 -6.18 -7.49
N ASN A 72 13.75 -5.90 -8.76
CA ASN A 72 13.50 -4.60 -9.37
C ASN A 72 12.03 -4.51 -9.82
N LEU A 73 11.14 -4.17 -8.89
CA LEU A 73 9.71 -4.21 -9.10
C LEU A 73 9.24 -3.07 -10.01
N GLY A 74 8.25 -3.39 -10.83
CA GLY A 74 7.52 -2.45 -11.67
C GLY A 74 6.03 -2.46 -11.36
N LYS A 75 5.28 -1.57 -11.98
CA LYS A 75 3.82 -1.48 -11.81
C LYS A 75 3.15 -2.82 -12.10
N GLY A 76 2.37 -3.30 -11.13
CA GLY A 76 1.62 -4.55 -11.20
C GLY A 76 2.38 -5.81 -10.80
N ASP A 77 3.67 -5.70 -10.48
CA ASP A 77 4.41 -6.82 -9.92
C ASP A 77 3.91 -7.14 -8.50
N THR A 78 3.86 -8.44 -8.19
CA THR A 78 3.38 -8.93 -6.89
C THR A 78 4.43 -9.85 -6.28
N LEU A 79 4.84 -9.58 -5.05
CA LEU A 79 5.87 -10.31 -4.33
C LEU A 79 5.31 -10.91 -3.05
N SER A 80 5.17 -12.24 -2.99
CA SER A 80 4.80 -12.94 -1.75
C SER A 80 5.97 -12.95 -0.77
N LEU A 81 5.82 -12.27 0.35
CA LEU A 81 6.91 -12.13 1.33
C LEU A 81 7.26 -13.47 2.01
N SER A 82 6.27 -14.31 2.27
CA SER A 82 6.51 -15.65 2.83
C SER A 82 7.25 -16.58 1.88
N LYS A 83 7.15 -16.37 0.56
CA LYS A 83 7.94 -17.11 -0.44
C LYS A 83 9.36 -16.58 -0.56
N VAL A 84 9.59 -15.30 -0.31
CA VAL A 84 10.95 -14.72 -0.24
C VAL A 84 11.69 -15.27 0.98
N ASN A 85 11.06 -15.19 2.14
CA ASN A 85 11.58 -15.73 3.39
C ASN A 85 10.40 -16.07 4.32
N ALA A 86 10.18 -17.35 4.59
CA ALA A 86 9.10 -17.80 5.48
C ALA A 86 9.22 -17.26 6.92
N ALA A 87 10.44 -16.91 7.35
CA ALA A 87 10.70 -16.32 8.65
C ALA A 87 10.57 -14.79 8.67
N LEU A 88 10.34 -14.15 7.52
CA LEU A 88 10.25 -12.69 7.42
C LEU A 88 9.15 -12.14 8.33
N ASN A 89 9.56 -11.27 9.24
CA ASN A 89 8.67 -10.61 10.18
C ASN A 89 8.95 -9.12 10.32
N HIS A 90 10.23 -8.75 10.28
CA HIS A 90 10.66 -7.37 10.45
C HIS A 90 11.25 -6.88 9.13
N ILE A 91 10.57 -5.94 8.50
CA ILE A 91 11.06 -5.26 7.30
C ILE A 91 11.37 -3.80 7.61
N LYS A 92 12.28 -3.25 6.83
CA LYS A 92 12.53 -1.81 6.75
C LYS A 92 12.21 -1.32 5.35
N ILE A 93 11.41 -0.28 5.27
CA ILE A 93 11.22 0.52 4.07
C ILE A 93 12.22 1.66 4.17
N GLY A 94 13.22 1.67 3.29
CA GLY A 94 14.26 2.70 3.25
C GLY A 94 14.03 3.68 2.12
N LEU A 95 14.29 4.94 2.37
CA LEU A 95 14.34 6.03 1.39
C LEU A 95 15.71 6.68 1.48
N GLY A 96 16.43 6.76 0.37
CA GLY A 96 17.72 7.45 0.31
C GLY A 96 17.82 8.33 -0.91
N TRP A 97 18.58 9.42 -0.80
CA TRP A 97 18.88 10.34 -1.90
C TRP A 97 20.16 11.11 -1.64
N ASP A 98 20.79 11.64 -2.67
CA ASP A 98 21.97 12.46 -2.52
C ASP A 98 21.59 13.94 -2.35
N PRO A 99 22.29 14.68 -1.47
CA PRO A 99 22.15 16.12 -1.39
C PRO A 99 22.59 16.78 -2.72
N PRO A 100 22.00 17.91 -3.08
CA PRO A 100 22.43 18.64 -4.27
C PRO A 100 23.86 19.17 -4.12
N VAL A 101 24.67 19.04 -5.16
CA VAL A 101 26.04 19.53 -5.18
C VAL A 101 26.20 20.65 -6.23
N ASP A 102 27.10 21.59 -5.96
CA ASP A 102 27.49 22.65 -6.90
C ASP A 102 28.43 22.12 -7.99
N GLN A 103 28.88 23.00 -8.89
CA GLN A 103 29.78 22.66 -10.00
C GLN A 103 31.15 22.16 -9.53
N ASN A 104 31.54 22.41 -8.28
CA ASN A 104 32.79 21.97 -7.68
C ASN A 104 32.61 20.67 -6.87
N GLY A 105 31.39 20.10 -6.81
CA GLY A 105 31.08 18.89 -6.06
C GLY A 105 30.82 19.11 -4.56
N PHE A 106 30.69 20.36 -4.11
CA PHE A 106 30.33 20.67 -2.72
C PHE A 106 28.81 20.73 -2.57
N THR A 107 28.30 20.33 -1.40
CA THR A 107 26.87 20.46 -1.08
C THR A 107 26.38 21.87 -1.30
N SER A 108 25.37 22.02 -2.13
CA SER A 108 24.77 23.32 -2.47
C SER A 108 24.06 23.90 -1.25
N GLN A 109 24.39 25.15 -0.89
CA GLN A 109 23.75 25.83 0.25
C GLN A 109 22.37 26.39 -0.08
N GLY A 110 22.01 26.48 -1.37
CA GLY A 110 20.79 27.17 -1.81
C GLY A 110 19.63 26.29 -2.21
N VAL A 111 19.88 25.01 -2.56
CA VAL A 111 18.86 24.08 -3.00
C VAL A 111 18.79 22.95 -1.99
N LYS A 112 17.58 22.60 -1.57
CA LYS A 112 17.34 21.42 -0.72
C LYS A 112 16.34 20.53 -1.41
N PHE A 113 16.61 19.23 -1.40
CA PHE A 113 15.62 18.22 -1.69
C PHE A 113 15.25 17.56 -0.36
N ASP A 114 13.98 17.66 -0.02
CA ASP A 114 13.40 17.18 1.21
C ASP A 114 12.40 16.08 0.85
N LEU A 115 12.84 14.84 0.92
CA LEU A 115 12.03 13.68 0.55
C LEU A 115 11.50 13.02 1.80
N ASP A 116 10.20 12.74 1.81
CA ASP A 116 9.50 12.11 2.93
C ASP A 116 9.01 10.72 2.56
N ALA A 117 9.32 9.75 3.41
CA ALA A 117 8.71 8.43 3.41
C ALA A 117 7.49 8.40 4.34
N MET A 118 6.43 7.72 3.91
CA MET A 118 5.24 7.59 4.74
C MET A 118 4.47 6.32 4.46
N VAL A 119 3.69 5.88 5.44
CA VAL A 119 2.78 4.75 5.27
C VAL A 119 1.41 5.03 5.84
N PHE A 120 0.41 4.52 5.14
CA PHE A 120 -0.99 4.55 5.54
C PHE A 120 -1.43 3.13 5.89
N LEU A 121 -1.85 2.91 7.13
CA LEU A 121 -2.40 1.65 7.59
C LEU A 121 -3.91 1.66 7.34
N LEU A 122 -4.35 0.84 6.37
CA LEU A 122 -5.69 0.88 5.82
C LEU A 122 -6.54 -0.30 6.29
N GLY A 123 -7.81 -0.04 6.54
CA GLY A 123 -8.84 -1.03 6.77
C GLY A 123 -9.27 -1.75 5.49
N ALA A 124 -10.32 -2.57 5.61
CA ALA A 124 -10.89 -3.30 4.49
C ALA A 124 -11.57 -2.39 3.44
N ASP A 125 -11.94 -1.20 3.82
CA ASP A 125 -12.52 -0.15 2.96
C ASP A 125 -11.46 0.67 2.19
N HIS A 126 -10.18 0.31 2.33
CA HIS A 126 -9.01 1.01 1.76
C HIS A 126 -8.83 2.44 2.28
N ARG A 127 -9.32 2.71 3.48
CA ARG A 127 -9.16 4.00 4.16
C ARG A 127 -8.29 3.85 5.39
N VAL A 128 -7.64 4.93 5.77
CA VAL A 128 -6.92 5.03 7.05
C VAL A 128 -7.92 4.78 8.19
N ILE A 129 -7.59 3.87 9.09
CA ILE A 129 -8.49 3.43 10.18
C ILE A 129 -8.76 4.60 11.13
N THR A 130 -7.71 5.29 11.56
CA THR A 130 -7.78 6.55 12.28
C THR A 130 -6.57 7.40 11.90
N GLN A 131 -6.59 8.69 12.20
CA GLN A 131 -5.48 9.60 11.90
C GLN A 131 -4.13 9.11 12.44
N SER A 132 -4.11 8.41 13.58
CA SER A 132 -2.88 7.82 14.14
C SER A 132 -2.32 6.64 13.33
N HIS A 133 -3.09 6.12 12.37
CA HIS A 133 -2.65 5.07 11.43
C HIS A 133 -1.98 5.63 10.16
N PHE A 134 -1.81 6.93 10.08
CA PHE A 134 -0.94 7.58 9.10
C PHE A 134 0.42 7.87 9.77
N VAL A 135 1.47 7.11 9.40
CA VAL A 135 2.81 7.19 9.98
C VAL A 135 3.73 7.93 9.02
N PHE A 136 4.32 9.04 9.49
CA PHE A 136 5.17 9.95 8.76
C PHE A 136 5.97 10.81 9.76
N TYR A 137 6.78 11.78 9.32
CA TYR A 137 7.67 12.59 10.18
C TYR A 137 6.99 13.35 11.34
N LYS A 138 5.68 13.62 11.28
CA LYS A 138 4.92 14.23 12.41
C LYS A 138 4.24 13.21 13.32
N ASN A 139 4.06 11.97 12.87
CA ASN A 139 3.49 10.88 13.65
C ASN A 139 4.35 9.63 13.46
N LEU A 140 5.36 9.46 14.30
CA LEU A 140 6.44 8.49 14.10
C LEU A 140 6.07 7.05 14.43
N ILE A 141 4.94 6.79 15.08
CA ILE A 141 4.61 5.43 15.57
C ILE A 141 3.12 5.17 15.40
N SER A 142 2.79 3.99 14.84
CA SER A 142 1.41 3.50 14.77
C SER A 142 0.83 3.20 16.15
N PRO A 143 -0.52 3.16 16.31
CA PRO A 143 -1.16 2.91 17.61
C PRO A 143 -0.75 1.61 18.29
N ASP A 144 -0.46 0.55 17.51
CA ASP A 144 0.00 -0.75 17.99
C ASP A 144 1.52 -0.83 18.21
N GLY A 145 2.26 0.24 17.84
CA GLY A 145 3.71 0.30 17.95
C GLY A 145 4.48 -0.57 16.96
N CYS A 146 3.78 -1.19 15.99
CA CYS A 146 4.38 -2.13 15.04
C CYS A 146 4.98 -1.46 13.82
N VAL A 147 4.64 -0.20 13.55
CA VAL A 147 5.19 0.61 12.48
C VAL A 147 5.86 1.83 13.11
N LYS A 148 7.15 2.04 12.76
CA LYS A 148 7.96 3.13 13.34
C LYS A 148 8.76 3.83 12.26
N HIS A 149 8.65 5.14 12.21
CA HIS A 149 9.43 6.04 11.35
C HIS A 149 10.71 6.49 12.07
N SER A 150 11.82 6.59 11.34
CA SER A 150 13.13 7.00 11.89
C SER A 150 13.22 8.47 12.28
N GLY A 151 12.32 9.30 11.79
CA GLY A 151 12.36 10.77 11.93
C GLY A 151 12.65 11.46 10.60
N ASP A 152 12.70 12.79 10.63
CA ASP A 152 12.77 13.72 9.49
C ASP A 152 14.24 13.98 9.10
N ASN A 153 14.67 13.52 7.90
CA ASN A 153 15.94 13.91 7.28
C ASN A 153 15.66 14.85 6.11
N ARG A 154 15.97 16.12 6.28
CA ARG A 154 15.64 17.19 5.34
C ARG A 154 16.72 17.47 4.30
N THR A 155 17.74 16.66 4.19
CA THR A 155 18.97 17.05 3.48
C THR A 155 19.52 15.96 2.55
N GLY A 156 19.20 14.68 2.80
CA GLY A 156 19.84 13.55 2.12
C GLY A 156 21.33 13.43 2.46
N MET A 157 21.74 13.91 3.63
CA MET A 157 23.15 13.79 4.07
C MET A 157 23.33 12.50 4.86
N GLY A 158 24.18 11.65 4.37
CA GLY A 158 24.50 10.36 4.96
C GLY A 158 24.75 9.31 3.89
N ASP A 159 25.12 8.12 4.32
CA ASP A 159 25.22 6.96 3.45
C ASP A 159 24.01 6.03 3.68
N GLY A 160 23.44 5.50 2.61
CA GLY A 160 22.35 4.52 2.68
C GLY A 160 20.96 5.12 2.72
N ASP A 161 20.13 4.73 3.72
CA ASP A 161 18.79 5.27 3.90
C ASP A 161 18.84 6.57 4.72
N ASP A 162 18.30 7.64 4.19
CA ASP A 162 18.13 8.91 4.88
C ASP A 162 16.92 8.91 5.80
N GLU A 163 15.84 8.29 5.34
CA GLU A 163 14.67 7.99 6.15
C GLU A 163 14.33 6.51 6.07
N SER A 164 13.71 6.01 7.11
CA SER A 164 13.23 4.62 7.11
C SER A 164 11.97 4.43 7.93
N ILE A 165 11.24 3.38 7.59
CA ILE A 165 10.06 2.92 8.33
C ILE A 165 10.22 1.44 8.61
N ASP A 166 10.31 1.08 9.89
CA ASP A 166 10.32 -0.29 10.37
C ASP A 166 8.90 -0.83 10.50
N VAL A 167 8.68 -2.06 10.07
CA VAL A 167 7.38 -2.73 10.17
C VAL A 167 7.52 -4.15 10.73
N LEU A 168 6.89 -4.41 11.85
CA LEU A 168 6.78 -5.74 12.47
C LEU A 168 5.54 -6.47 11.93
N LEU A 169 5.63 -6.98 10.69
CA LEU A 169 4.50 -7.50 9.91
C LEU A 169 3.56 -8.45 10.65
N LYS A 170 4.12 -9.40 11.41
CA LYS A 170 3.32 -10.42 12.13
C LYS A 170 2.63 -9.90 13.38
N GLN A 171 2.98 -8.68 13.82
CA GLN A 171 2.43 -8.05 15.02
C GLN A 171 1.41 -6.95 14.69
N VAL A 172 1.35 -6.50 13.42
CA VAL A 172 0.35 -5.53 12.96
C VAL A 172 -1.06 -6.05 13.22
N GLN A 173 -1.92 -5.23 13.82
CA GLN A 173 -3.29 -5.57 14.17
C GLN A 173 -4.11 -6.08 12.98
N LEU A 174 -5.03 -7.03 13.23
CA LEU A 174 -5.80 -7.72 12.17
C LEU A 174 -6.76 -6.79 11.41
N GLU A 175 -7.15 -5.68 11.99
CA GLU A 175 -7.97 -4.66 11.31
C GLU A 175 -7.21 -3.97 10.17
N VAL A 176 -5.88 -3.89 10.25
CA VAL A 176 -5.04 -3.37 9.16
C VAL A 176 -4.97 -4.44 8.07
N LYS A 177 -5.58 -4.15 6.93
CA LYS A 177 -5.60 -5.04 5.76
C LYS A 177 -4.56 -4.66 4.71
N ARG A 178 -4.15 -3.39 4.68
CA ARG A 178 -3.13 -2.88 3.77
C ARG A 178 -2.22 -1.88 4.47
N ILE A 179 -0.97 -1.82 4.04
CA ILE A 179 -0.01 -0.78 4.41
C ILE A 179 0.47 -0.17 3.10
N ALA A 180 -0.07 1.00 2.75
CA ALA A 180 0.31 1.71 1.54
C ALA A 180 1.56 2.54 1.79
N VAL A 181 2.55 2.43 0.89
CA VAL A 181 3.85 3.13 0.96
C VAL A 181 3.86 4.26 -0.04
N VAL A 182 4.08 5.47 0.45
CA VAL A 182 4.13 6.69 -0.37
C VAL A 182 5.43 7.44 -0.08
N ILE A 183 6.00 8.05 -1.12
CA ILE A 183 7.14 8.95 -1.03
C ILE A 183 6.75 10.26 -1.70
N SER A 184 7.08 11.39 -1.09
CA SER A 184 6.87 12.71 -1.66
C SER A 184 8.10 13.60 -1.54
N ILE A 185 8.12 14.68 -2.32
CA ILE A 185 9.05 15.78 -2.13
C ILE A 185 8.27 16.89 -1.42
N ASP A 186 8.76 17.32 -0.25
CA ASP A 186 8.15 18.40 0.52
C ASP A 186 8.17 19.70 -0.28
N ASP A 187 7.02 20.38 -0.27
CA ASP A 187 6.83 21.68 -0.95
C ASP A 187 7.28 21.71 -2.43
N ALA A 188 7.23 20.57 -3.12
CA ALA A 188 7.74 20.35 -4.47
C ALA A 188 7.19 21.36 -5.49
N ILE A 189 5.91 21.70 -5.41
CA ILE A 189 5.25 22.62 -6.34
C ILE A 189 5.82 24.03 -6.19
N ALA A 190 5.90 24.56 -4.96
CA ALA A 190 6.42 25.88 -4.69
C ALA A 190 7.92 26.00 -5.03
N ARG A 191 8.67 24.90 -4.85
CA ARG A 191 10.10 24.83 -5.16
C ARG A 191 10.36 24.43 -6.61
N ASN A 192 9.32 24.11 -7.40
CA ASN A 192 9.42 23.61 -8.78
C ASN A 192 10.38 22.40 -8.89
N GLN A 193 10.25 21.44 -7.97
CA GLN A 193 11.09 20.25 -7.85
C GLN A 193 10.35 18.99 -8.28
N LYS A 194 11.08 18.00 -8.76
CA LYS A 194 10.58 16.67 -9.12
C LYS A 194 11.67 15.61 -8.89
N PHE A 195 11.32 14.33 -8.87
CA PHE A 195 12.28 13.26 -8.61
C PHE A 195 13.44 13.23 -9.61
N GLY A 196 13.22 13.67 -10.87
CA GLY A 196 14.28 13.78 -11.86
C GLY A 196 15.38 14.79 -11.54
N ASP A 197 15.11 15.72 -10.64
CA ASP A 197 16.08 16.73 -10.20
C ASP A 197 16.92 16.23 -9.02
N VAL A 198 16.50 15.13 -8.37
CA VAL A 198 17.17 14.52 -7.21
C VAL A 198 18.15 13.46 -7.69
N LYS A 199 19.37 13.48 -7.19
CA LYS A 199 20.37 12.45 -7.53
C LYS A 199 20.20 11.21 -6.66
N ASN A 200 20.33 10.04 -7.31
CA ASN A 200 20.36 8.73 -6.66
C ASN A 200 19.19 8.46 -5.70
N ALA A 201 18.02 9.10 -5.95
CA ALA A 201 16.85 8.84 -5.14
C ALA A 201 16.32 7.43 -5.35
N PHE A 202 16.14 6.70 -4.26
CA PHE A 202 15.62 5.33 -4.28
C PHE A 202 14.72 5.05 -3.08
N ALA A 203 13.80 4.09 -3.28
CA ALA A 203 13.12 3.39 -2.20
C ALA A 203 13.50 1.93 -2.21
N ARG A 204 13.58 1.29 -1.03
CA ARG A 204 13.90 -0.13 -0.92
C ARG A 204 13.13 -0.82 0.20
N ILE A 205 13.01 -2.13 0.09
CA ILE A 205 12.49 -3.00 1.15
C ILE A 205 13.64 -3.92 1.56
N GLU A 206 13.94 -3.96 2.86
CA GLU A 206 15.01 -4.75 3.45
C GLU A 206 14.46 -5.69 4.52
N ASP A 207 14.95 -6.94 4.54
CA ASP A 207 14.74 -7.88 5.66
C ASP A 207 15.69 -7.51 6.81
N GLN A 208 15.14 -7.04 7.92
CA GLN A 208 15.92 -6.60 9.07
C GLN A 208 16.60 -7.74 9.86
N LEU A 209 16.19 -8.98 9.65
CA LEU A 209 16.85 -10.12 10.26
C LEU A 209 18.15 -10.48 9.54
N THR A 210 18.16 -10.40 8.21
CA THR A 210 19.29 -10.82 7.37
C THR A 210 20.05 -9.63 6.80
N HIS A 211 19.54 -8.41 6.94
CA HIS A 211 20.04 -7.18 6.30
C HIS A 211 20.16 -7.28 4.79
N LYS A 212 19.29 -8.09 4.17
CA LYS A 212 19.24 -8.23 2.72
C LYS A 212 18.16 -7.34 2.14
N GLU A 213 18.56 -6.60 1.11
CA GLU A 213 17.61 -5.89 0.28
C GLU A 213 16.74 -6.91 -0.49
N ILE A 214 15.42 -6.75 -0.37
CA ILE A 214 14.43 -7.60 -1.04
C ILE A 214 14.02 -6.96 -2.37
N ALA A 215 13.71 -5.67 -2.35
CA ALA A 215 13.22 -4.95 -3.52
C ALA A 215 13.71 -3.51 -3.54
N ARG A 216 13.88 -2.95 -4.75
CA ARG A 216 14.33 -1.58 -4.99
C ARG A 216 13.51 -0.89 -6.07
N PHE A 217 13.31 0.43 -5.88
CA PHE A 217 12.67 1.35 -6.80
C PHE A 217 13.61 2.53 -7.06
N ASP A 218 13.99 2.75 -8.31
CA ASP A 218 14.75 3.93 -8.72
C ASP A 218 13.80 5.10 -8.97
N LEU A 219 13.87 6.13 -8.13
CA LEU A 219 12.97 7.28 -8.19
C LEU A 219 13.45 8.31 -9.23
N THR A 220 14.75 8.53 -9.30
CA THR A 220 15.37 9.52 -10.18
C THR A 220 15.06 9.26 -11.65
N GLN A 221 15.22 8.01 -12.10
CA GLN A 221 15.11 7.67 -13.51
C GLN A 221 13.68 7.31 -13.92
N LYS A 222 13.00 6.45 -13.12
CA LYS A 222 11.70 5.90 -13.51
C LYS A 222 10.54 6.87 -13.29
N TYR A 223 10.67 7.80 -12.35
CA TYR A 223 9.60 8.71 -11.94
C TYR A 223 10.01 10.18 -12.05
N SER A 224 10.91 10.48 -12.99
CA SER A 224 11.58 11.78 -13.14
C SER A 224 10.64 13.00 -13.19
N ASP A 225 9.43 12.82 -13.70
CA ASP A 225 8.45 13.91 -13.82
C ASP A 225 7.45 14.00 -12.66
N SER A 226 7.58 13.14 -11.67
CA SER A 226 6.66 13.04 -10.52
C SER A 226 7.21 13.75 -9.30
N ILE A 227 6.31 14.20 -8.41
CA ILE A 227 6.63 14.80 -7.12
C ILE A 227 6.16 13.94 -5.94
N CYS A 228 5.30 12.98 -6.23
CA CYS A 228 4.84 12.00 -5.27
C CYS A 228 4.78 10.63 -5.98
N LEU A 229 5.08 9.56 -5.26
CA LEU A 229 5.07 8.19 -5.75
C LEU A 229 4.33 7.29 -4.78
N MET A 230 3.28 6.62 -5.25
CA MET A 230 2.77 5.41 -4.62
C MET A 230 3.69 4.25 -4.99
N VAL A 231 4.56 3.85 -4.06
CA VAL A 231 5.53 2.76 -4.27
C VAL A 231 4.80 1.44 -4.42
N GLY A 232 3.91 1.12 -3.48
CA GLY A 232 3.12 -0.09 -3.45
C GLY A 232 2.41 -0.29 -2.13
N GLU A 233 1.82 -1.46 -1.97
CA GLU A 233 1.05 -1.82 -0.79
C GLU A 233 1.48 -3.19 -0.27
N PHE A 234 1.71 -3.31 1.02
CA PHE A 234 1.69 -4.61 1.68
C PHE A 234 0.23 -4.98 1.92
N VAL A 235 -0.19 -6.11 1.37
CA VAL A 235 -1.57 -6.61 1.43
C VAL A 235 -1.60 -7.87 2.28
N ARG A 236 -2.43 -7.88 3.32
CA ARG A 236 -2.60 -9.02 4.20
C ARG A 236 -3.35 -10.14 3.48
N ILE A 237 -2.89 -11.37 3.62
CA ILE A 237 -3.54 -12.54 3.02
C ILE A 237 -4.64 -13.04 3.95
N GLY A 238 -5.89 -12.70 3.65
CA GLY A 238 -7.04 -13.00 4.51
C GLY A 238 -6.89 -12.42 5.91
N ASP A 239 -7.11 -13.21 6.94
CA ASP A 239 -6.93 -12.84 8.35
C ASP A 239 -5.64 -13.45 8.94
N SER A 240 -4.69 -13.84 8.09
CA SER A 240 -3.40 -14.38 8.52
C SER A 240 -2.40 -13.26 8.85
N SER A 241 -1.24 -13.67 9.36
CA SER A 241 -0.08 -12.80 9.54
C SER A 241 0.82 -12.72 8.29
N ASP A 242 0.40 -13.32 7.17
CA ASP A 242 1.15 -13.32 5.92
C ASP A 242 0.79 -12.12 5.06
N TRP A 243 1.79 -11.62 4.35
CA TRP A 243 1.66 -10.43 3.53
C TRP A 243 2.23 -10.65 2.12
N THR A 244 1.63 -9.98 1.17
CA THR A 244 2.11 -9.84 -0.21
C THR A 244 2.38 -8.38 -0.47
N PHE A 245 3.48 -8.05 -1.12
CA PHE A 245 3.73 -6.70 -1.61
C PHE A 245 3.24 -6.57 -3.05
N GLU A 246 2.36 -5.63 -3.29
CA GLU A 246 1.84 -5.25 -4.61
C GLU A 246 2.47 -3.94 -5.05
N ALA A 247 3.37 -3.98 -6.04
CA ALA A 247 4.02 -2.79 -6.56
C ALA A 247 3.04 -1.95 -7.37
N ARG A 248 2.82 -0.70 -6.95
CA ARG A 248 2.02 0.29 -7.69
C ARG A 248 2.87 1.02 -8.71
N GLY A 249 4.01 1.55 -8.29
CA GLY A 249 4.88 2.32 -9.15
C GLY A 249 4.12 3.44 -9.86
N GLU A 250 3.27 4.16 -9.15
CA GLU A 250 2.41 5.23 -9.69
C GLU A 250 2.96 6.58 -9.24
N GLY A 251 3.72 7.20 -10.15
CA GLY A 251 4.19 8.57 -9.95
C GLY A 251 3.11 9.58 -10.33
N VAL A 252 2.90 10.59 -9.48
CA VAL A 252 1.92 11.66 -9.68
C VAL A 252 2.57 13.02 -9.55
N ARG A 253 1.93 14.04 -10.15
CA ARG A 253 2.32 15.46 -10.06
C ARG A 253 1.45 16.25 -9.09
N GLU A 254 0.48 15.59 -8.49
CA GLU A 254 -0.38 16.15 -7.46
C GLU A 254 0.37 16.22 -6.13
N PRO A 255 0.07 17.25 -5.31
CA PRO A 255 0.68 17.39 -3.99
C PRO A 255 0.24 16.24 -3.06
N LEU A 256 1.05 15.95 -2.04
CA LEU A 256 0.79 14.90 -1.06
C LEU A 256 -0.64 14.95 -0.48
N VAL A 257 -1.19 16.15 -0.26
CA VAL A 257 -2.56 16.32 0.24
C VAL A 257 -3.61 15.59 -0.60
N SER A 258 -3.45 15.56 -1.94
CA SER A 258 -4.36 14.84 -2.83
C SER A 258 -4.27 13.32 -2.63
N VAL A 259 -3.06 12.82 -2.41
CA VAL A 259 -2.83 11.39 -2.11
C VAL A 259 -3.42 11.03 -0.75
N CYS A 260 -3.23 11.87 0.28
CA CYS A 260 -3.82 11.68 1.60
C CYS A 260 -5.35 11.61 1.54
N HIS A 261 -5.99 12.51 0.80
CA HIS A 261 -7.44 12.50 0.61
C HIS A 261 -7.94 11.20 -0.04
N SER A 262 -7.17 10.60 -0.96
CA SER A 262 -7.54 9.33 -1.59
C SER A 262 -7.63 8.18 -0.58
N PHE A 263 -6.86 8.25 0.51
CA PHE A 263 -6.92 7.32 1.64
C PHE A 263 -7.88 7.77 2.75
N GLY A 264 -8.60 8.88 2.56
CA GLY A 264 -9.54 9.42 3.55
C GLY A 264 -8.87 10.21 4.69
N GLU A 265 -7.60 10.54 4.56
CA GLU A 265 -6.84 11.35 5.52
C GLU A 265 -6.93 12.84 5.18
N MET A 266 -7.13 13.67 6.20
CA MET A 266 -7.16 15.14 6.09
C MET A 266 -5.93 15.71 6.78
N ILE A 267 -4.93 16.09 6.00
CA ILE A 267 -3.77 16.86 6.50
C ILE A 267 -4.00 18.36 6.31
N ASN A 268 -3.82 19.11 7.39
CA ASN A 268 -3.90 20.57 7.45
C ASN A 268 -2.51 21.19 7.37
#